data_eb8a5ba2d8f0b4d89dcbc98bb642b480
#
_entry.id   eb8a5ba2d8f0b4d89dcbc98bb642b480
#
_cell.length_a   1.000
_cell.length_b   1.000
_cell.length_c   1.000
_cell.angle_alpha   90.00
_cell.angle_beta   90.00
_cell.angle_gamma   90.00
#
_symmetry.space_group_name_H-M   'P 1'
#
loop_
_entity.id
_entity.type
_entity.pdbx_description
1 polymer ?
#
loop_
_entity_poly.entity_id
_entity_poly.type
_entity_poly.pdbx_seq_one_letter_code
_entity_poly.pdbx_strand_id
1 'polypeptide(L)'
;MSGNNHIASPEADDDAAARFRRLRWRTRRGLLENDILLNRLLDSRASQGFLESELQALDQLLDLTDPVLLDLILERSQPEGDLDTPEVRALLTEIRAL
;
A
#
# COMPACT_ATOMS: atom_id res chain seq x y z
N MET A 1 -2.07 26.47 20.38
CA MET A 1 -2.25 26.27 20.25
C MET A 1 -2.29 25.96 19.68
N SER A 2 -2.21 25.98 19.68
CA SER A 2 -2.36 25.58 19.23
C SER A 2 -2.46 25.40 18.41
N GLY A 3 -2.33 25.35 18.46
CA GLY A 3 -2.52 24.98 17.80
C GLY A 3 -2.58 24.88 16.86
N ASN A 4 -2.61 24.96 16.97
CA ASN A 4 -2.79 24.64 16.32
C ASN A 4 -2.81 24.58 15.41
N ASN A 5 -2.79 24.71 15.42
CA ASN A 5 -2.83 24.52 14.84
C ASN A 5 -2.92 24.51 13.89
N HIS A 6 -3.03 24.39 13.58
CA HIS A 6 -3.12 24.14 12.99
C HIS A 6 -3.45 24.07 12.15
N ILE A 7 -3.42 23.88 12.25
CA ILE A 7 -3.99 24.01 11.35
C ILE A 7 -4.57 23.07 10.22
N ALA A 8 -5.57 23.43 9.54
CA ALA A 8 -6.40 22.48 8.84
C ALA A 8 -5.76 21.93 7.57
N SER A 9 -5.41 22.77 6.59
CA SER A 9 -4.81 22.30 5.36
C SER A 9 -3.45 21.64 5.56
N PRO A 10 -2.58 22.25 6.36
CA PRO A 10 -1.33 21.57 6.67
C PRO A 10 -1.54 20.24 7.34
N GLU A 11 -2.59 20.13 8.17
CA GLU A 11 -2.89 18.87 8.83
C GLU A 11 -3.29 17.78 7.83
N ALA A 12 -4.08 18.13 6.81
CA ALA A 12 -4.46 17.18 5.79
C ALA A 12 -3.26 16.70 4.99
N ASP A 13 -2.37 17.62 4.63
CA ASP A 13 -1.14 17.26 3.92
C ASP A 13 -0.24 16.41 4.80
N ASP A 14 -0.15 16.75 6.09
CA ASP A 14 0.64 15.98 7.05
C ASP A 14 0.06 14.59 7.21
N ASP A 15 -1.26 14.46 7.24
CA ASP A 15 -1.90 13.15 7.34
C ASP A 15 -1.56 12.28 6.15
N ALA A 16 -1.63 12.82 4.93
CA ALA A 16 -1.31 12.06 3.74
C ALA A 16 0.16 11.62 3.75
N ALA A 17 1.06 12.54 4.12
CA ALA A 17 2.48 12.23 4.20
C ALA A 17 2.76 11.19 5.29
N ALA A 18 2.09 11.33 6.44
CA ALA A 18 2.27 10.40 7.54
C ALA A 18 1.76 9.00 7.16
N ARG A 19 0.62 8.91 6.47
CA ARG A 19 0.09 7.64 6.01
C ARG A 19 1.06 6.98 5.02
N PHE A 20 1.63 7.76 4.11
CA PHE A 20 2.57 7.25 3.12
C PHE A 20 3.84 6.72 3.81
N ARG A 21 4.35 7.44 4.82
CA ARG A 21 5.52 6.98 5.59
C ARG A 21 5.21 5.69 6.32
N ARG A 22 4.02 5.57 6.92
CA ARG A 22 3.62 4.33 7.60
C ARG A 22 3.54 3.17 6.63
N LEU A 23 3.03 3.41 5.42
CA LEU A 23 2.99 2.37 4.40
C LEU A 23 4.39 1.90 4.03
N ARG A 24 5.34 2.81 3.90
CA ARG A 24 6.72 2.44 3.61
C ARG A 24 7.31 1.57 4.72
N TRP A 25 7.01 1.88 5.97
CA TRP A 25 7.46 1.03 7.07
C TRP A 25 6.85 -0.37 6.99
N ARG A 26 5.56 -0.45 6.66
CA ARG A 26 4.88 -1.73 6.55
C ARG A 26 5.39 -2.57 5.39
N THR A 27 6.03 -1.98 4.40
CA THR A 27 6.61 -2.73 3.28
C THR A 27 7.94 -3.38 3.65
N ARG A 28 8.52 -3.03 4.78
CA ARG A 28 9.77 -3.64 5.25
C ARG A 28 9.46 -4.93 5.97
N ARG A 29 9.39 -6.00 5.21
CA ARG A 29 8.83 -7.25 5.70
C ARG A 29 9.86 -8.35 5.90
N GLY A 30 11.07 -8.18 5.43
CA GLY A 30 12.10 -9.19 5.56
C GLY A 30 12.31 -10.04 4.32
N LEU A 31 11.30 -10.19 3.46
CA LEU A 31 11.49 -10.84 2.17
C LEU A 31 11.82 -9.77 1.13
N LEU A 32 13.04 -9.82 0.62
CA LEU A 32 13.59 -8.75 -0.21
C LEU A 32 12.74 -8.49 -1.45
N GLU A 33 12.25 -9.55 -2.11
CA GLU A 33 11.44 -9.38 -3.31
C GLU A 33 10.19 -8.56 -3.04
N ASN A 34 9.51 -8.84 -1.92
CA ASN A 34 8.31 -8.09 -1.56
C ASN A 34 8.67 -6.65 -1.23
N ASP A 35 9.76 -6.43 -0.51
CA ASP A 35 10.20 -5.07 -0.17
C ASP A 35 10.47 -4.25 -1.42
N ILE A 36 11.16 -4.83 -2.39
CA ILE A 36 11.47 -4.14 -3.64
C ILE A 36 10.20 -3.79 -4.41
N LEU A 37 9.30 -4.76 -4.56
CA LEU A 37 8.08 -4.57 -5.35
C LEU A 37 7.14 -3.56 -4.71
N LEU A 38 6.97 -3.66 -3.40
CA LEU A 38 6.09 -2.73 -2.67
C LEU A 38 6.66 -1.31 -2.69
N ASN A 39 7.97 -1.15 -2.56
CA ASN A 39 8.59 0.16 -2.66
C ASN A 39 8.47 0.75 -4.05
N ARG A 40 8.57 -0.07 -5.09
CA ARG A 40 8.32 0.39 -6.46
C ARG A 40 6.90 0.91 -6.62
N LEU A 41 5.93 0.20 -6.04
CA LEU A 41 4.54 0.66 -6.07
C LEU A 41 4.40 2.02 -5.39
N LEU A 42 4.96 2.16 -4.19
CA LEU A 42 4.89 3.43 -3.47
C LEU A 42 5.58 4.56 -4.24
N ASP A 43 6.73 4.28 -4.83
CA ASP A 43 7.46 5.28 -5.62
C ASP A 43 6.65 5.71 -6.85
N SER A 44 6.00 4.76 -7.52
CA SER A 44 5.20 5.08 -8.70
C SER A 44 3.98 5.91 -8.36
N ARG A 45 3.50 5.84 -7.12
CA ARG A 45 2.33 6.56 -6.64
C ARG A 45 2.68 7.78 -5.81
N ALA A 46 3.97 8.14 -5.69
CA ALA A 46 4.40 9.20 -4.79
C ALA A 46 3.76 10.55 -5.10
N SER A 47 3.51 10.85 -6.38
CA SER A 47 2.94 12.13 -6.78
C SER A 47 1.42 12.15 -6.76
N GLN A 48 0.77 11.02 -7.00
CA GLN A 48 -0.70 10.97 -7.10
C GLN A 48 -1.36 10.34 -5.87
N GLY A 49 -0.63 9.57 -5.08
CA GLY A 49 -1.16 8.91 -3.89
C GLY A 49 -2.10 7.77 -4.21
N PHE A 50 -2.94 7.44 -3.24
CA PHE A 50 -3.90 6.35 -3.35
C PHE A 50 -5.28 6.86 -2.97
N LEU A 51 -6.31 6.33 -3.63
CA LEU A 51 -7.69 6.50 -3.19
C LEU A 51 -7.91 5.72 -1.90
N GLU A 52 -8.94 6.09 -1.14
CA GLU A 52 -9.23 5.40 0.12
C GLU A 52 -9.48 3.91 -0.10
N SER A 53 -10.21 3.56 -1.16
CA SER A 53 -10.48 2.15 -1.48
C SER A 53 -9.19 1.40 -1.82
N GLU A 54 -8.25 2.08 -2.47
CA GLU A 54 -6.94 1.48 -2.76
C GLU A 54 -6.11 1.29 -1.50
N LEU A 55 -6.18 2.24 -0.56
CA LEU A 55 -5.49 2.10 0.72
C LEU A 55 -6.02 0.92 1.52
N GLN A 56 -7.34 0.71 1.49
CA GLN A 56 -7.93 -0.44 2.17
C GLN A 56 -7.44 -1.75 1.55
N ALA A 57 -7.38 -1.80 0.22
CA ALA A 57 -6.87 -2.98 -0.48
C ALA A 57 -5.39 -3.21 -0.17
N LEU A 58 -4.61 -2.15 -0.14
CA LEU A 58 -3.19 -2.25 0.18
C LEU A 58 -2.99 -2.73 1.62
N ASP A 59 -3.80 -2.24 2.56
CA ASP A 59 -3.76 -2.71 3.94
C ASP A 59 -4.01 -4.21 4.01
N GLN A 60 -5.00 -4.71 3.26
CA GLN A 60 -5.28 -6.14 3.23
C GLN A 60 -4.10 -6.95 2.72
N LEU A 61 -3.44 -6.46 1.67
CA LEU A 61 -2.25 -7.14 1.14
C LEU A 61 -1.10 -7.12 2.14
N LEU A 62 -0.91 -6.00 2.83
CA LEU A 62 0.17 -5.87 3.80
C LEU A 62 -0.07 -6.68 5.07
N ASP A 63 -1.30 -7.10 5.33
CA ASP A 63 -1.61 -7.98 6.45
C ASP A 63 -1.24 -9.45 6.18
N LEU A 64 -0.97 -9.80 4.94
CA LEU A 64 -0.60 -11.16 4.57
C LEU A 64 0.85 -11.46 4.96
N THR A 65 1.14 -12.74 5.15
CA THR A 65 2.54 -13.15 5.32
C THR A 65 3.29 -12.99 4.00
N ASP A 66 4.62 -12.90 4.08
CA ASP A 66 5.44 -12.70 2.88
C ASP A 66 5.25 -13.79 1.83
N PRO A 67 5.25 -15.09 2.18
CA PRO A 67 5.04 -16.10 1.15
C PRO A 67 3.69 -16.01 0.48
N VAL A 68 2.64 -15.71 1.24
CA VAL A 68 1.29 -15.61 0.67
C VAL A 68 1.21 -14.40 -0.28
N LEU A 69 1.77 -13.27 0.14
CA LEU A 69 1.78 -12.07 -0.72
C LEU A 69 2.56 -12.33 -2.01
N LEU A 70 3.72 -12.94 -1.89
CA LEU A 70 4.54 -13.24 -3.08
C LEU A 70 3.81 -14.18 -4.02
N ASP A 71 3.13 -15.20 -3.49
CA ASP A 71 2.37 -16.13 -4.33
C ASP A 71 1.26 -15.40 -5.11
N LEU A 72 0.61 -14.42 -4.49
CA LEU A 72 -0.40 -13.62 -5.19
C LEU A 72 0.24 -12.77 -6.28
N ILE A 73 1.37 -12.13 -6.00
CA ILE A 73 2.07 -11.31 -6.99
C ILE A 73 2.52 -12.16 -8.17
N LEU A 74 3.03 -13.35 -7.91
CA LEU A 74 3.53 -14.25 -8.96
C LEU A 74 2.43 -15.09 -9.60
N GLU A 75 1.18 -14.89 -9.19
CA GLU A 75 0.01 -15.61 -9.73
C GLU A 75 0.06 -17.10 -9.47
N ARG A 76 0.77 -17.52 -8.43
CA ARG A 76 0.74 -18.91 -7.97
C ARG A 76 -0.54 -19.21 -7.22
N SER A 77 -1.19 -18.16 -6.69
CA SER A 77 -2.50 -18.25 -6.06
C SER A 77 -3.32 -17.05 -6.45
N GLN A 78 -4.63 -17.09 -6.19
CA GLN A 78 -5.56 -16.01 -6.51
C GLN A 78 -6.16 -15.46 -5.23
N PRO A 79 -6.53 -14.16 -5.20
CA PRO A 79 -7.24 -13.61 -4.05
C PRO A 79 -8.55 -14.37 -3.83
N GLU A 80 -8.88 -14.61 -2.55
CA GLU A 80 -10.07 -15.34 -2.17
C GLU A 80 -10.78 -14.63 -1.03
N GLY A 81 -12.09 -14.88 -0.91
CA GLY A 81 -12.89 -14.33 0.17
C GLY A 81 -12.86 -12.81 0.18
N ASP A 82 -12.63 -12.24 1.36
CA ASP A 82 -12.61 -10.79 1.54
C ASP A 82 -11.48 -10.13 0.77
N LEU A 83 -10.48 -10.86 0.39
CA LEU A 83 -9.35 -10.34 -0.39
C LEU A 83 -9.68 -10.25 -1.88
N ASP A 84 -10.71 -10.94 -2.34
CA ASP A 84 -11.08 -10.97 -3.76
C ASP A 84 -11.94 -9.75 -4.10
N THR A 85 -11.30 -8.60 -4.26
CA THR A 85 -11.96 -7.34 -4.64
C THR A 85 -11.30 -6.77 -5.89
N PRO A 86 -12.04 -5.94 -6.66
CA PRO A 86 -11.45 -5.30 -7.83
C PRO A 86 -10.21 -4.47 -7.47
N GLU A 87 -10.22 -3.81 -6.31
CA GLU A 87 -9.10 -2.98 -5.87
C GLU A 87 -7.86 -3.81 -5.59
N VAL A 88 -8.01 -4.95 -4.91
CA VAL A 88 -6.89 -5.86 -4.64
C VAL A 88 -6.33 -6.39 -5.96
N ARG A 89 -7.19 -6.84 -6.85
CA ARG A 89 -6.75 -7.36 -8.14
C ARG A 89 -6.05 -6.29 -8.97
N ALA A 90 -6.56 -5.06 -8.95
CA ALA A 90 -5.94 -3.95 -9.66
C ALA A 90 -4.55 -3.62 -9.10
N LEU A 91 -4.39 -3.60 -7.78
CA LEU A 91 -3.09 -3.36 -7.16
C LEU A 91 -2.08 -4.45 -7.52
N LEU A 92 -2.51 -5.71 -7.49
CA LEU A 92 -1.63 -6.82 -7.87
C LEU A 92 -1.18 -6.68 -9.33
N THR A 93 -2.10 -6.33 -10.22
CA THR A 93 -1.78 -6.09 -11.62
C THR A 93 -0.77 -4.95 -11.77
N GLU A 94 -0.99 -3.87 -11.02
CA GLU A 94 -0.09 -2.73 -11.04
C GLU A 94 1.31 -3.12 -10.56
N ILE A 95 1.40 -3.86 -9.47
CA ILE A 95 2.69 -4.32 -8.93
C ILE A 95 3.44 -5.16 -9.96
N ARG A 96 2.74 -6.05 -10.65
CA ARG A 96 3.37 -6.91 -11.66
C ARG A 96 3.90 -6.12 -12.85
N ALA A 97 3.33 -4.97 -13.13
CA ALA A 97 3.70 -4.15 -14.28
C ALA A 97 4.86 -3.19 -13.99
N LEU A 98 5.31 -3.09 -12.77
CA LEU A 98 6.37 -2.16 -12.40
C LEU A 98 7.77 -2.59 -12.85
#